data_376118be6e78a467bd07656d8de0f888
#
_entry.id   376118be6e78a467bd07656d8de0f888
#
_cell.length_a   1.000
_cell.length_b   1.000
_cell.length_c   1.000
_cell.angle_alpha   90.00
_cell.angle_beta   90.00
_cell.angle_gamma   90.00
#
_symmetry.space_group_name_H-M   'P 1'
#
loop_
_entity.id
_entity.type
_entity.pdbx_description
1 polymer ?
#
loop_
_entity_poly.entity_id
_entity_poly.type
_entity_poly.pdbx_seq_one_letter_code
_entity_poly.pdbx_strand_id
1 'polypeptide(L)'
;MSILITIGIVAKNEEKYIGETLKGIINQIFDNSLYEIIVVDGNSSDRTREIAENVLSASNINYKVLNEKDFGFYGLCFSRNLVIDNSSKTSKYIAYTDADCIVDKNWLKTLYQYIDGSGNEIAGAGGPRLVAPTEDKKELVINNFLTSTIASGGNPAFTKRDVNYLDSIPNYNSIYKKDIIKKFRYDDSLIISDDNELNLRLKKAGYNFIYAGDAKIYHRETNSVLEFAKNMRNYGINITNTIKKHRLFKIKPFISLIFLIYIILLVPLYLIVGWLILIPLVLYFLFAAMIFAEIVRKTKTSYSLLVFLLLPIQHISYAYGMIYNFLFVRPVHRNNT
;
A
#
# COMPACT_ATOMS: atom_id res chain seq x y z
N MET A 1 -3.11 21.32 -25.58
CA MET A 1 -1.88 20.75 -25.02
C MET A 1 -2.11 19.28 -24.76
N SER A 2 -1.12 18.43 -24.96
CA SER A 2 -1.31 16.97 -24.77
C SER A 2 -0.87 16.58 -23.37
N ILE A 3 -1.79 16.04 -22.57
CA ILE A 3 -1.47 15.47 -21.26
C ILE A 3 -0.53 14.27 -21.46
N LEU A 4 0.55 14.25 -20.71
CA LEU A 4 1.55 13.18 -20.72
C LEU A 4 1.33 12.16 -19.58
N ILE A 5 0.96 12.66 -18.39
CA ILE A 5 0.78 11.85 -17.19
C ILE A 5 -0.61 12.10 -16.61
N THR A 6 -1.32 11.04 -16.24
CA THR A 6 -2.52 11.10 -15.41
C THR A 6 -2.14 10.70 -13.98
N ILE A 7 -2.42 11.54 -12.99
CA ILE A 7 -2.24 11.21 -11.57
C ILE A 7 -3.57 10.73 -11.01
N GLY A 8 -3.64 9.49 -10.56
CA GLY A 8 -4.81 8.88 -9.96
C GLY A 8 -4.72 8.84 -8.43
N ILE A 9 -5.78 9.30 -7.77
CA ILE A 9 -5.93 9.26 -6.32
C ILE A 9 -7.26 8.59 -6.00
N VAL A 10 -7.23 7.53 -5.20
CA VAL A 10 -8.47 6.93 -4.67
C VAL A 10 -8.59 7.33 -3.21
N ALA A 11 -9.73 7.87 -2.83
CA ALA A 11 -9.97 8.41 -1.49
C ALA A 11 -11.29 7.88 -0.92
N LYS A 12 -11.30 7.53 0.36
CA LYS A 12 -12.53 7.20 1.10
C LYS A 12 -12.39 7.61 2.57
N ASN A 13 -13.18 8.60 2.97
CA ASN A 13 -13.16 9.17 4.33
C ASN A 13 -11.77 9.71 4.73
N GLU A 14 -11.21 10.56 3.86
CA GLU A 14 -9.88 11.17 3.99
C GLU A 14 -9.95 12.70 4.14
N GLU A 15 -11.05 13.25 4.69
CA GLU A 15 -11.24 14.71 4.84
C GLU A 15 -10.08 15.39 5.56
N LYS A 16 -9.41 14.65 6.46
CA LYS A 16 -8.29 15.16 7.25
C LYS A 16 -7.03 15.41 6.42
N TYR A 17 -6.79 14.61 5.37
CA TYR A 17 -5.48 14.57 4.70
C TYR A 17 -5.53 14.92 3.22
N ILE A 18 -6.64 14.64 2.52
CA ILE A 18 -6.73 14.80 1.07
C ILE A 18 -6.37 16.21 0.58
N GLY A 19 -6.74 17.24 1.34
CA GLY A 19 -6.41 18.61 0.99
C GLY A 19 -4.92 18.91 0.95
N GLU A 20 -4.15 18.34 1.88
CA GLU A 20 -2.69 18.50 1.92
C GLU A 20 -2.04 17.67 0.79
N THR A 21 -2.49 16.44 0.58
CA THR A 21 -2.01 15.59 -0.51
C THR A 21 -2.18 16.28 -1.87
N LEU A 22 -3.38 16.81 -2.16
CA LEU A 22 -3.67 17.50 -3.41
C LEU A 22 -2.82 18.78 -3.58
N LYS A 23 -2.63 19.58 -2.53
CA LYS A 23 -1.72 20.73 -2.57
C LYS A 23 -0.30 20.33 -2.89
N GLY A 24 0.19 19.21 -2.34
CA GLY A 24 1.51 18.68 -2.68
C GLY A 24 1.63 18.26 -4.15
N ILE A 25 0.56 17.73 -4.74
CA ILE A 25 0.53 17.34 -6.15
C ILE A 25 0.41 18.56 -7.07
N ILE A 26 -0.38 19.56 -6.72
CA ILE A 26 -0.50 20.81 -7.47
C ILE A 26 0.82 21.58 -7.53
N ASN A 27 1.63 21.48 -6.47
CA ASN A 27 2.92 22.16 -6.34
C ASN A 27 4.13 21.32 -6.79
N GLN A 28 3.93 20.32 -7.67
CA GLN A 28 5.04 19.54 -8.23
C GLN A 28 5.93 20.40 -9.13
N ILE A 29 7.27 20.16 -9.09
CA ILE A 29 8.22 20.73 -10.05
C ILE A 29 8.11 19.92 -11.36
N PHE A 30 6.99 20.11 -12.05
CA PHE A 30 6.68 19.53 -13.34
C PHE A 30 5.73 20.49 -14.08
N ASP A 31 5.76 20.51 -15.41
CA ASP A 31 4.91 21.39 -16.19
C ASP A 31 3.43 21.03 -16.00
N ASN A 32 2.65 21.94 -15.41
CA ASN A 32 1.24 21.76 -15.09
C ASN A 32 0.36 21.46 -16.32
N SER A 33 0.83 21.83 -17.51
CA SER A 33 0.12 21.53 -18.76
C SER A 33 0.31 20.08 -19.24
N LEU A 34 1.27 19.35 -18.67
CA LEU A 34 1.61 17.99 -19.07
C LEU A 34 0.96 16.92 -18.19
N TYR A 35 0.30 17.27 -17.08
CA TYR A 35 -0.40 16.29 -16.28
C TYR A 35 -1.83 16.69 -15.91
N GLU A 36 -2.62 15.72 -15.58
CA GLU A 36 -3.97 15.86 -15.04
C GLU A 36 -4.11 15.09 -13.75
N ILE A 37 -5.11 15.46 -12.93
CA ILE A 37 -5.41 14.80 -11.67
C ILE A 37 -6.81 14.17 -11.76
N ILE A 38 -6.93 12.89 -11.43
CA ILE A 38 -8.22 12.20 -11.30
C ILE A 38 -8.34 11.70 -9.87
N VAL A 39 -9.29 12.26 -9.13
CA VAL A 39 -9.68 11.78 -7.81
C VAL A 39 -10.92 10.91 -7.97
N VAL A 40 -10.86 9.69 -7.43
CA VAL A 40 -12.03 8.81 -7.33
C VAL A 40 -12.43 8.68 -5.87
N ASP A 41 -13.60 9.24 -5.54
CA ASP A 41 -14.19 9.14 -4.22
C ASP A 41 -14.92 7.80 -4.07
N GLY A 42 -14.46 6.99 -3.10
CA GLY A 42 -15.01 5.68 -2.75
C GLY A 42 -16.35 5.75 -1.97
N ASN A 43 -17.21 6.69 -2.31
CA ASN A 43 -18.46 7.00 -1.62
C ASN A 43 -18.21 7.38 -0.14
N SER A 44 -17.43 8.44 0.06
CA SER A 44 -17.12 8.98 1.40
C SER A 44 -18.37 9.53 2.08
N SER A 45 -18.44 9.38 3.39
CA SER A 45 -19.49 9.92 4.25
C SER A 45 -19.10 11.24 4.94
N ASP A 46 -17.84 11.63 4.78
CA ASP A 46 -17.25 12.87 5.31
C ASP A 46 -17.09 13.94 4.19
N ARG A 47 -16.31 14.97 4.44
CA ARG A 47 -16.09 16.07 3.49
C ARG A 47 -14.97 15.80 2.46
N THR A 48 -14.51 14.56 2.30
CA THR A 48 -13.41 14.19 1.39
C THR A 48 -13.61 14.76 -0.01
N ARG A 49 -14.78 14.50 -0.62
CA ARG A 49 -15.10 14.94 -1.98
C ARG A 49 -15.17 16.47 -2.10
N GLU A 50 -15.87 17.13 -1.17
CA GLU A 50 -15.99 18.58 -1.12
C GLU A 50 -14.61 19.26 -1.07
N ILE A 51 -13.71 18.75 -0.20
CA ILE A 51 -12.36 19.29 -0.05
C ILE A 51 -11.57 19.09 -1.35
N ALA A 52 -11.67 17.91 -1.98
CA ALA A 52 -10.99 17.63 -3.24
C ALA A 52 -11.44 18.59 -4.35
N GLU A 53 -12.75 18.79 -4.52
CA GLU A 53 -13.32 19.71 -5.49
C GLU A 53 -12.86 21.15 -5.24
N ASN A 54 -12.89 21.62 -3.98
CA ASN A 54 -12.49 22.98 -3.62
C ASN A 54 -10.99 23.24 -3.89
N VAL A 55 -10.12 22.28 -3.54
CA VAL A 55 -8.67 22.44 -3.76
C VAL A 55 -8.32 22.42 -5.25
N LEU A 56 -8.93 21.52 -6.01
CA LEU A 56 -8.61 21.34 -7.43
C LEU A 56 -9.20 22.46 -8.29
N SER A 57 -10.41 22.95 -7.99
CA SER A 57 -11.03 24.07 -8.71
C SER A 57 -10.26 25.38 -8.58
N ALA A 58 -9.50 25.56 -7.48
CA ALA A 58 -8.63 26.70 -7.28
C ALA A 58 -7.27 26.57 -8.01
N SER A 59 -7.00 25.44 -8.68
CA SER A 59 -5.75 25.18 -9.42
C SER A 59 -5.93 25.43 -10.92
N ASN A 60 -4.81 25.60 -11.62
CA ASN A 60 -4.77 25.69 -13.09
C ASN A 60 -4.51 24.32 -13.77
N ILE A 61 -4.70 23.20 -13.05
CA ILE A 61 -4.43 21.86 -13.55
C ILE A 61 -5.75 21.24 -14.03
N ASN A 62 -5.69 20.49 -15.13
CA ASN A 62 -6.82 19.69 -15.57
C ASN A 62 -7.15 18.63 -14.53
N TYR A 63 -8.40 18.53 -14.10
CA TYR A 63 -8.80 17.56 -13.10
C TYR A 63 -10.19 16.97 -13.33
N LYS A 64 -10.42 15.82 -12.70
CA LYS A 64 -11.75 15.21 -12.55
C LYS A 64 -11.91 14.70 -11.12
N VAL A 65 -13.09 14.87 -10.54
CA VAL A 65 -13.50 14.25 -9.29
C VAL A 65 -14.68 13.33 -9.61
N LEU A 66 -14.46 12.02 -9.49
CA LEU A 66 -15.43 10.98 -9.81
C LEU A 66 -15.93 10.36 -8.50
N ASN A 67 -17.18 9.86 -8.49
CA ASN A 67 -17.70 9.08 -7.39
C ASN A 67 -17.99 7.65 -7.88
N GLU A 68 -17.51 6.61 -7.17
CA GLU A 68 -17.79 5.21 -7.50
C GLU A 68 -19.28 4.93 -7.69
N LYS A 69 -20.13 5.57 -6.87
CA LYS A 69 -21.58 5.39 -6.89
C LYS A 69 -22.21 5.68 -8.25
N ASP A 70 -21.63 6.65 -8.98
CA ASP A 70 -22.16 7.07 -10.28
C ASP A 70 -21.96 6.00 -11.38
N PHE A 71 -21.11 4.99 -11.10
CA PHE A 71 -20.76 3.91 -12.03
C PHE A 71 -21.33 2.55 -11.62
N GLY A 72 -22.09 2.46 -10.52
CA GLY A 72 -22.78 1.26 -10.09
C GLY A 72 -21.94 0.15 -9.47
N PHE A 73 -20.64 0.38 -9.28
CA PHE A 73 -19.69 -0.54 -8.64
C PHE A 73 -18.90 0.17 -7.54
N TYR A 74 -18.19 -0.60 -6.72
CA TYR A 74 -17.37 -0.08 -5.64
C TYR A 74 -16.15 -0.98 -5.37
N GLY A 75 -15.14 -0.39 -4.74
CA GLY A 75 -13.93 -1.07 -4.30
C GLY A 75 -12.67 -0.50 -4.95
N LEU A 76 -11.56 -0.68 -4.24
CA LEU A 76 -10.28 -0.06 -4.59
C LEU A 76 -9.80 -0.40 -6.02
N CYS A 77 -9.94 -1.68 -6.43
CA CYS A 77 -9.57 -2.11 -7.78
C CYS A 77 -10.41 -1.42 -8.85
N PHE A 78 -11.72 -1.31 -8.60
CA PHE A 78 -12.64 -0.62 -9.51
C PHE A 78 -12.31 0.87 -9.62
N SER A 79 -12.07 1.55 -8.50
CA SER A 79 -11.67 2.98 -8.50
C SER A 79 -10.37 3.21 -9.26
N ARG A 80 -9.39 2.33 -9.13
CA ARG A 80 -8.15 2.40 -9.91
C ARG A 80 -8.42 2.22 -11.42
N ASN A 81 -9.34 1.33 -11.79
CA ASN A 81 -9.77 1.17 -13.18
C ASN A 81 -10.52 2.40 -13.70
N LEU A 82 -11.33 3.07 -12.87
CA LEU A 82 -11.96 4.35 -13.25
C LEU A 82 -10.93 5.42 -13.60
N VAL A 83 -9.80 5.48 -12.87
CA VAL A 83 -8.68 6.36 -13.24
C VAL A 83 -8.16 6.03 -14.64
N ILE A 84 -7.92 4.74 -14.94
CA ILE A 84 -7.43 4.30 -16.25
C ILE A 84 -8.41 4.70 -17.35
N ASP A 85 -9.70 4.43 -17.16
CA ASP A 85 -10.74 4.66 -18.17
C ASP A 85 -11.01 6.14 -18.43
N ASN A 86 -10.86 6.98 -17.41
CA ASN A 86 -11.10 8.42 -17.50
C ASN A 86 -9.84 9.24 -17.79
N SER A 87 -8.67 8.59 -17.90
CA SER A 87 -7.40 9.24 -18.21
C SER A 87 -7.41 9.83 -19.64
N SER A 88 -6.73 10.98 -19.83
CA SER A 88 -6.61 11.64 -21.12
C SER A 88 -6.14 10.65 -22.20
N LYS A 89 -6.73 10.73 -23.40
CA LYS A 89 -6.34 9.88 -24.53
C LYS A 89 -4.86 10.03 -24.89
N THR A 90 -4.28 11.18 -24.62
CA THR A 90 -2.87 11.47 -24.92
C THR A 90 -1.90 11.05 -23.83
N SER A 91 -2.37 10.75 -22.61
CA SER A 91 -1.49 10.35 -21.52
C SER A 91 -0.81 9.02 -21.83
N LYS A 92 0.50 8.98 -21.61
CA LYS A 92 1.35 7.79 -21.80
C LYS A 92 1.55 7.04 -20.50
N TYR A 93 1.42 7.72 -19.38
CA TYR A 93 1.70 7.19 -18.05
C TYR A 93 0.54 7.46 -17.10
N ILE A 94 0.38 6.57 -16.14
CA ILE A 94 -0.52 6.77 -14.99
C ILE A 94 0.31 6.63 -13.73
N ALA A 95 0.37 7.71 -12.93
CA ALA A 95 0.98 7.72 -11.61
C ALA A 95 -0.11 7.57 -10.54
N TYR A 96 0.20 6.88 -9.45
CA TYR A 96 -0.72 6.75 -8.32
C TYR A 96 -0.05 7.21 -7.03
N THR A 97 -0.84 7.85 -6.19
CA THR A 97 -0.56 8.08 -4.77
C THR A 97 -1.85 7.95 -3.97
N ASP A 98 -1.74 7.74 -2.65
CA ASP A 98 -2.90 7.64 -1.77
C ASP A 98 -3.29 9.02 -1.20
N ALA A 99 -4.52 9.16 -0.73
CA ALA A 99 -5.10 10.43 -0.31
C ALA A 99 -4.53 10.98 1.02
N ASP A 100 -3.75 10.18 1.73
CA ASP A 100 -3.11 10.47 3.02
C ASP A 100 -1.58 10.61 2.93
N CYS A 101 -1.05 10.82 1.70
CA CYS A 101 0.37 10.97 1.43
C CYS A 101 0.81 12.44 1.37
N ILE A 102 2.01 12.72 1.91
CA ILE A 102 2.75 13.95 1.62
C ILE A 102 3.74 13.62 0.50
N VAL A 103 3.57 14.22 -0.65
CA VAL A 103 4.45 13.98 -1.82
C VAL A 103 5.58 15.01 -1.87
N ASP A 104 6.82 14.55 -2.10
CA ASP A 104 7.95 15.46 -2.35
C ASP A 104 7.71 16.29 -3.61
N LYS A 105 8.17 17.52 -3.63
CA LYS A 105 7.99 18.43 -4.78
C LYS A 105 8.59 17.93 -6.10
N ASN A 106 9.54 17.02 -6.05
CA ASN A 106 10.17 16.40 -7.23
C ASN A 106 9.58 15.00 -7.53
N TRP A 107 8.61 14.53 -6.77
CA TRP A 107 8.09 13.16 -6.87
C TRP A 107 7.68 12.77 -8.29
N LEU A 108 6.84 13.57 -8.94
CA LEU A 108 6.36 13.28 -10.30
C LEU A 108 7.48 13.31 -11.33
N LYS A 109 8.36 14.33 -11.24
CA LYS A 109 9.54 14.46 -12.12
C LYS A 109 10.45 13.25 -11.96
N THR A 110 10.70 12.82 -10.73
CA THR A 110 11.58 11.69 -10.46
C THR A 110 10.99 10.39 -11.02
N LEU A 111 9.72 10.09 -10.74
CA LEU A 111 9.06 8.92 -11.31
C LEU A 111 9.10 8.91 -12.82
N TYR A 112 8.82 10.07 -13.44
CA TYR A 112 8.87 10.22 -14.89
C TYR A 112 10.27 9.93 -15.46
N GLN A 113 11.33 10.46 -14.83
CA GLN A 113 12.72 10.22 -15.27
C GLN A 113 13.13 8.75 -15.24
N TYR A 114 12.58 7.96 -14.31
CA TYR A 114 12.87 6.53 -14.24
C TYR A 114 12.12 5.70 -15.30
N ILE A 115 10.94 6.13 -15.73
CA ILE A 115 10.12 5.34 -16.64
C ILE A 115 10.25 5.80 -18.11
N ASP A 116 10.50 7.09 -18.33
CA ASP A 116 10.62 7.64 -19.68
C ASP A 116 11.86 7.07 -20.40
N GLY A 117 11.65 6.57 -21.60
CA GLY A 117 12.72 5.89 -22.36
C GLY A 117 13.10 4.50 -21.85
N SER A 118 12.45 3.97 -20.83
CA SER A 118 12.69 2.60 -20.34
C SER A 118 12.25 1.55 -21.36
N GLY A 119 12.93 0.37 -21.34
CA GLY A 119 12.63 -0.75 -22.25
C GLY A 119 11.19 -1.24 -22.19
N ASN A 120 10.76 -1.97 -23.23
CA ASN A 120 9.37 -2.47 -23.31
C ASN A 120 9.04 -3.51 -22.25
N GLU A 121 10.06 -4.14 -21.65
CA GLU A 121 9.95 -5.07 -20.52
C GLU A 121 9.64 -4.37 -19.19
N ILE A 122 9.67 -3.05 -19.14
CA ILE A 122 9.36 -2.28 -17.92
C ILE A 122 7.90 -1.85 -17.95
N ALA A 123 7.13 -2.33 -16.94
CA ALA A 123 5.73 -1.94 -16.79
C ALA A 123 5.57 -0.64 -15.98
N GLY A 124 6.47 -0.38 -15.05
CA GLY A 124 6.33 0.77 -14.16
C GLY A 124 7.58 1.03 -13.32
N ALA A 125 7.55 2.11 -12.58
CA ALA A 125 8.53 2.47 -11.58
C ALA A 125 7.83 2.83 -10.26
N GLY A 126 8.47 2.54 -9.12
CA GLY A 126 7.92 2.87 -7.82
C GLY A 126 9.00 3.20 -6.80
N GLY A 127 8.69 4.10 -5.89
CA GLY A 127 9.60 4.58 -4.87
C GLY A 127 9.31 4.04 -3.47
N PRO A 128 10.17 4.40 -2.51
CA PRO A 128 10.02 4.00 -1.11
C PRO A 128 8.89 4.74 -0.43
N ARG A 129 8.39 4.14 0.66
CA ARG A 129 7.52 4.77 1.64
C ARG A 129 8.34 5.28 2.81
N LEU A 130 8.21 6.56 3.11
CA LEU A 130 8.79 7.18 4.29
C LEU A 130 7.70 7.42 5.34
N VAL A 131 8.10 7.46 6.60
CA VAL A 131 7.19 7.80 7.70
C VAL A 131 6.89 9.29 7.64
N ALA A 132 5.60 9.65 7.64
CA ALA A 132 5.20 11.04 7.69
C ALA A 132 5.64 11.70 9.01
N PRO A 133 6.05 12.97 8.99
CA PRO A 133 6.33 13.72 10.20
C PRO A 133 5.10 13.76 11.10
N THR A 134 5.29 13.48 12.39
CA THR A 134 4.24 13.55 13.40
C THR A 134 4.85 13.91 14.77
N GLU A 135 4.11 14.66 15.57
CA GLU A 135 4.46 14.96 16.97
C GLU A 135 3.98 13.86 17.93
N ASP A 136 2.98 13.07 17.50
CA ASP A 136 2.48 11.95 18.29
C ASP A 136 3.50 10.81 18.32
N LYS A 137 4.08 10.58 19.49
CA LYS A 137 5.12 9.56 19.69
C LYS A 137 4.59 8.13 19.51
N LYS A 138 3.30 7.86 19.74
CA LYS A 138 2.69 6.54 19.49
C LYS A 138 2.57 6.29 17.99
N GLU A 139 2.01 7.26 17.26
CA GLU A 139 1.92 7.22 15.80
C GLU A 139 3.31 7.04 15.18
N LEU A 140 4.29 7.82 15.64
CA LEU A 140 5.67 7.73 15.18
C LEU A 140 6.24 6.32 15.35
N VAL A 141 6.01 5.69 16.51
CA VAL A 141 6.48 4.32 16.78
C VAL A 141 5.78 3.28 15.91
N ILE A 142 4.44 3.37 15.77
CA ILE A 142 3.66 2.42 14.97
C ILE A 142 4.11 2.49 13.50
N ASN A 143 4.25 3.68 12.94
CA ASN A 143 4.66 3.84 11.53
C ASN A 143 6.13 3.44 11.31
N ASN A 144 7.03 3.69 12.27
CA ASN A 144 8.40 3.18 12.20
C ASN A 144 8.46 1.66 12.35
N PHE A 145 7.57 1.03 13.13
CA PHE A 145 7.45 -0.42 13.20
C PHE A 145 7.03 -1.02 11.84
N LEU A 146 6.03 -0.44 11.18
CA LEU A 146 5.57 -0.86 9.85
C LEU A 146 6.68 -0.75 8.78
N THR A 147 7.55 0.27 8.88
CA THR A 147 8.67 0.49 7.97
C THR A 147 10.00 -0.09 8.46
N SER A 148 9.99 -0.83 9.58
CA SER A 148 11.18 -1.48 10.11
C SER A 148 11.75 -2.49 9.12
N THR A 149 13.06 -2.46 8.92
CA THR A 149 13.76 -3.44 8.08
C THR A 149 13.58 -4.85 8.60
N ILE A 150 13.63 -5.02 9.93
CA ILE A 150 13.53 -6.32 10.59
C ILE A 150 12.07 -6.79 10.61
N ALA A 151 11.13 -5.96 11.09
CA ALA A 151 9.72 -6.34 11.20
C ALA A 151 9.04 -6.58 9.85
N SER A 152 9.42 -5.83 8.80
CA SER A 152 8.91 -6.03 7.44
C SER A 152 9.53 -7.22 6.70
N GLY A 153 10.51 -7.92 7.30
CA GLY A 153 11.28 -8.96 6.62
C GLY A 153 12.10 -8.43 5.45
N GLY A 154 12.55 -7.18 5.53
CA GLY A 154 13.38 -6.52 4.53
C GLY A 154 12.62 -6.13 3.26
N ASN A 155 11.35 -5.72 3.38
CA ASN A 155 10.56 -5.26 2.23
C ASN A 155 11.25 -4.06 1.54
N PRO A 156 11.55 -4.13 0.23
CA PRO A 156 12.19 -3.04 -0.51
C PRO A 156 11.40 -1.73 -0.51
N ALA A 157 10.08 -1.79 -0.37
CA ALA A 157 9.24 -0.60 -0.28
C ALA A 157 9.57 0.29 0.94
N PHE A 158 10.20 -0.26 1.98
CA PHE A 158 10.51 0.43 3.23
C PHE A 158 12.00 0.71 3.43
N THR A 159 12.86 0.19 2.57
CA THR A 159 14.31 0.33 2.71
C THR A 159 14.92 0.86 1.43
N LYS A 160 15.72 1.94 1.54
CA LYS A 160 16.55 2.36 0.42
C LYS A 160 17.58 1.24 0.15
N ARG A 161 17.57 0.68 -1.07
CA ARG A 161 18.50 -0.36 -1.49
C ARG A 161 19.13 0.02 -2.81
N ASP A 162 20.35 -0.45 -3.02
CA ASP A 162 20.98 -0.46 -4.35
C ASP A 162 20.39 -1.63 -5.18
N VAL A 163 19.09 -1.52 -5.46
CA VAL A 163 18.39 -2.46 -6.36
C VAL A 163 17.83 -1.68 -7.52
N ASN A 164 18.05 -2.17 -8.73
CA ASN A 164 17.53 -1.55 -9.93
C ASN A 164 16.08 -1.95 -10.21
N TYR A 165 15.69 -3.16 -9.79
CA TYR A 165 14.39 -3.75 -10.11
C TYR A 165 13.68 -4.27 -8.87
N LEU A 166 12.36 -4.18 -8.90
CA LEU A 166 11.45 -4.71 -7.89
C LEU A 166 10.55 -5.80 -8.47
N ASP A 167 10.08 -6.69 -7.60
CA ASP A 167 9.03 -7.65 -7.97
C ASP A 167 7.62 -7.06 -7.91
N SER A 168 7.45 -5.98 -7.18
CA SER A 168 6.18 -5.28 -7.02
C SER A 168 6.43 -3.83 -6.61
N ILE A 169 5.61 -2.90 -7.12
CA ILE A 169 5.60 -1.49 -6.73
C ILE A 169 4.27 -1.15 -6.07
N PRO A 170 4.29 -0.33 -5.00
CA PRO A 170 3.07 0.02 -4.30
C PRO A 170 2.32 1.17 -4.99
N ASN A 171 0.99 1.12 -5.02
CA ASN A 171 0.20 2.17 -5.66
C ASN A 171 0.31 3.53 -4.98
N TYR A 172 0.64 3.60 -3.70
CA TYR A 172 0.85 4.90 -3.04
C TYR A 172 2.07 5.67 -3.58
N ASN A 173 3.00 5.01 -4.30
CA ASN A 173 4.20 5.64 -4.88
C ASN A 173 4.61 4.91 -6.16
N SER A 174 3.87 5.12 -7.23
CA SER A 174 4.11 4.41 -8.49
C SER A 174 3.77 5.23 -9.73
N ILE A 175 4.39 4.85 -10.84
CA ILE A 175 4.02 5.24 -12.18
C ILE A 175 4.07 4.03 -13.10
N TYR A 176 3.07 3.87 -13.95
CA TYR A 176 2.95 2.75 -14.90
C TYR A 176 2.87 3.26 -16.32
N LYS A 177 3.35 2.48 -17.29
CA LYS A 177 3.02 2.67 -18.71
C LYS A 177 1.53 2.40 -18.91
N LYS A 178 0.81 3.40 -19.39
CA LYS A 178 -0.65 3.34 -19.52
C LYS A 178 -1.14 2.17 -20.37
N ASP A 179 -0.50 1.92 -21.51
CA ASP A 179 -0.92 0.85 -22.41
C ASP A 179 -0.83 -0.52 -21.74
N ILE A 180 0.18 -0.72 -20.88
CA ILE A 180 0.36 -1.96 -20.13
C ILE A 180 -0.76 -2.12 -19.09
N ILE A 181 -0.96 -1.13 -18.21
CA ILE A 181 -2.00 -1.28 -17.17
C ILE A 181 -3.41 -1.24 -17.73
N LYS A 182 -3.64 -0.59 -18.86
CA LYS A 182 -4.92 -0.63 -19.58
C LYS A 182 -5.21 -2.03 -20.14
N LYS A 183 -4.19 -2.76 -20.60
CA LYS A 183 -4.32 -4.15 -21.06
C LYS A 183 -4.56 -5.11 -19.91
N PHE A 184 -3.85 -4.97 -18.79
CA PHE A 184 -3.90 -5.91 -17.68
C PHE A 184 -4.99 -5.59 -16.67
N ARG A 185 -5.28 -4.31 -16.42
CA ARG A 185 -6.28 -3.77 -15.48
C ARG A 185 -6.16 -4.31 -14.05
N TYR A 186 -6.68 -3.59 -13.10
CA TYR A 186 -6.93 -4.13 -11.78
C TYR A 186 -8.11 -5.09 -11.82
N ASP A 187 -8.12 -6.08 -10.96
CA ASP A 187 -9.19 -7.08 -10.95
C ASP A 187 -10.37 -6.61 -10.09
N ASP A 188 -11.44 -6.18 -10.71
CA ASP A 188 -12.66 -5.69 -10.06
C ASP A 188 -13.36 -6.75 -9.19
N SER A 189 -13.02 -8.04 -9.32
CA SER A 189 -13.51 -9.09 -8.42
C SER A 189 -12.87 -9.02 -7.03
N LEU A 190 -11.78 -8.24 -6.89
CA LEU A 190 -11.07 -8.01 -5.65
C LEU A 190 -11.40 -6.61 -5.13
N ILE A 191 -12.04 -6.53 -3.97
CA ILE A 191 -12.37 -5.25 -3.34
C ILE A 191 -11.09 -4.55 -2.84
N ILE A 192 -10.15 -5.32 -2.36
CA ILE A 192 -8.84 -4.92 -1.84
C ILE A 192 -7.80 -5.92 -2.41
N SER A 193 -6.56 -5.61 -2.55
CA SER A 193 -5.46 -6.39 -3.18
C SER A 193 -5.14 -5.91 -4.59
N ASP A 194 -5.11 -4.62 -4.75
CA ASP A 194 -4.97 -3.99 -6.06
C ASP A 194 -3.56 -4.12 -6.65
N ASP A 195 -2.53 -3.60 -5.96
CA ASP A 195 -1.16 -3.54 -6.46
C ASP A 195 -0.48 -4.92 -6.53
N ASN A 196 -0.55 -5.69 -5.46
CA ASN A 196 0.14 -6.97 -5.37
C ASN A 196 -0.37 -7.98 -6.41
N GLU A 197 -1.67 -7.98 -6.68
CA GLU A 197 -2.29 -8.88 -7.65
C GLU A 197 -1.93 -8.46 -9.09
N LEU A 198 -2.07 -7.17 -9.41
CA LEU A 198 -1.70 -6.63 -10.72
C LEU A 198 -0.22 -6.87 -11.02
N ASN A 199 0.66 -6.50 -10.07
CA ASN A 199 2.10 -6.66 -10.23
C ASN A 199 2.51 -8.12 -10.40
N LEU A 200 1.83 -9.05 -9.71
CA LEU A 200 2.05 -10.48 -9.91
C LEU A 200 1.72 -10.93 -11.34
N ARG A 201 0.58 -10.47 -11.92
CA ARG A 201 0.21 -10.79 -13.30
C ARG A 201 1.20 -10.19 -14.30
N LEU A 202 1.64 -8.96 -14.06
CA LEU A 202 2.65 -8.29 -14.88
C LEU A 202 3.98 -9.04 -14.84
N LYS A 203 4.45 -9.46 -13.66
CA LYS A 203 5.68 -10.28 -13.53
C LYS A 203 5.55 -11.61 -14.25
N LYS A 204 4.42 -12.32 -14.12
CA LYS A 204 4.17 -13.57 -14.85
C LYS A 204 4.16 -13.39 -16.37
N ALA A 205 3.80 -12.20 -16.86
CA ALA A 205 3.83 -11.83 -18.26
C ALA A 205 5.21 -11.34 -18.75
N GLY A 206 6.24 -11.38 -17.88
CA GLY A 206 7.62 -11.01 -18.22
C GLY A 206 7.99 -9.54 -17.99
N TYR A 207 7.09 -8.74 -17.42
CA TYR A 207 7.40 -7.35 -17.10
C TYR A 207 8.21 -7.21 -15.80
N ASN A 208 8.99 -6.14 -15.72
CA ASN A 208 9.75 -5.72 -14.55
C ASN A 208 9.33 -4.33 -14.07
N PHE A 209 9.74 -3.97 -12.85
CA PHE A 209 9.51 -2.66 -12.26
C PHE A 209 10.84 -2.04 -11.84
N ILE A 210 11.02 -0.73 -12.10
CA ILE A 210 12.21 0.01 -11.69
C ILE A 210 12.03 0.52 -10.25
N TYR A 211 13.08 0.41 -9.45
CA TYR A 211 13.12 1.05 -8.13
C TYR A 211 13.53 2.52 -8.25
N ALA A 212 12.58 3.42 -8.08
CA ALA A 212 12.78 4.87 -8.09
C ALA A 212 13.08 5.37 -6.65
N GLY A 213 14.27 5.06 -6.13
CA GLY A 213 14.64 5.31 -4.73
C GLY A 213 14.59 6.76 -4.28
N ASP A 214 14.64 7.72 -5.21
CA ASP A 214 14.59 9.16 -4.93
C ASP A 214 13.18 9.75 -5.10
N ALA A 215 12.20 8.98 -5.59
CA ALA A 215 10.79 9.38 -5.62
C ALA A 215 10.19 9.24 -4.22
N LYS A 216 10.28 10.30 -3.42
CA LYS A 216 9.92 10.27 -2.00
C LYS A 216 8.45 10.61 -1.78
N ILE A 217 7.79 9.79 -0.99
CA ILE A 217 6.53 10.11 -0.35
C ILE A 217 6.60 9.78 1.14
N TYR A 218 5.80 10.51 1.92
CA TYR A 218 5.61 10.27 3.35
C TYR A 218 4.16 9.87 3.56
N HIS A 219 3.95 8.67 4.08
CA HIS A 219 2.62 8.08 4.22
C HIS A 219 2.16 8.08 5.68
N ARG A 220 0.90 8.46 5.91
CA ARG A 220 0.21 8.45 7.20
C ARG A 220 -0.65 7.20 7.32
N GLU A 221 -0.04 6.05 7.53
CA GLU A 221 -0.79 4.79 7.42
C GLU A 221 -1.68 4.49 8.62
N THR A 222 -1.24 4.84 9.84
CA THR A 222 -2.00 4.49 11.04
C THR A 222 -1.63 5.38 12.23
N ASN A 223 -2.64 5.80 12.98
CA ASN A 223 -2.50 6.66 14.14
C ASN A 223 -2.76 5.92 15.48
N SER A 224 -3.22 4.68 15.44
CA SER A 224 -3.59 3.93 16.63
C SER A 224 -3.31 2.43 16.52
N VAL A 225 -3.14 1.77 17.68
CA VAL A 225 -2.97 0.30 17.75
C VAL A 225 -4.17 -0.44 17.19
N LEU A 226 -5.38 0.11 17.35
CA LEU A 226 -6.60 -0.50 16.82
C LEU A 226 -6.64 -0.45 15.29
N GLU A 227 -6.27 0.68 14.72
CA GLU A 227 -6.18 0.85 13.28
C GLU A 227 -5.07 -0.03 12.70
N PHE A 228 -3.92 -0.10 13.36
CA PHE A 228 -2.86 -1.05 13.02
C PHE A 228 -3.37 -2.50 12.96
N ALA A 229 -4.13 -2.94 13.99
CA ALA A 229 -4.71 -4.29 14.01
C ALA A 229 -5.69 -4.52 12.85
N LYS A 230 -6.52 -3.51 12.51
CA LYS A 230 -7.42 -3.56 11.34
C LYS A 230 -6.66 -3.69 10.03
N ASN A 231 -5.58 -2.91 9.87
CA ASN A 231 -4.74 -2.96 8.67
C ASN A 231 -4.06 -4.33 8.52
N MET A 232 -3.51 -4.88 9.61
CA MET A 232 -2.92 -6.22 9.59
C MET A 232 -3.94 -7.30 9.23
N ARG A 233 -5.17 -7.21 9.76
CA ARG A 233 -6.27 -8.10 9.36
C ARG A 233 -6.57 -7.99 7.87
N ASN A 234 -6.66 -6.78 7.34
CA ASN A 234 -6.92 -6.53 5.93
C ASN A 234 -5.81 -7.09 5.04
N TYR A 235 -4.55 -6.95 5.44
CA TYR A 235 -3.42 -7.57 4.73
C TYR A 235 -3.53 -9.11 4.71
N GLY A 236 -3.98 -9.74 5.82
CA GLY A 236 -4.28 -11.17 5.85
C GLY A 236 -5.40 -11.59 4.89
N ILE A 237 -6.47 -10.80 4.81
CA ILE A 237 -7.56 -10.99 3.84
C ILE A 237 -7.03 -10.90 2.41
N ASN A 238 -6.25 -9.86 2.11
CA ASN A 238 -5.74 -9.56 0.78
C ASN A 238 -4.81 -10.64 0.24
N ILE A 239 -3.84 -11.07 1.06
CA ILE A 239 -2.93 -12.12 0.64
C ILE A 239 -3.66 -13.44 0.38
N THR A 240 -4.69 -13.75 1.19
CA THR A 240 -5.49 -14.96 1.01
C THR A 240 -6.28 -14.92 -0.29
N ASN A 241 -6.84 -13.77 -0.67
CA ASN A 241 -7.47 -13.59 -1.98
C ASN A 241 -6.50 -13.90 -3.11
N THR A 242 -5.29 -13.34 -3.05
CA THR A 242 -4.24 -13.57 -4.05
C THR A 242 -3.81 -15.06 -4.10
N ILE A 243 -3.64 -15.70 -2.94
CA ILE A 243 -3.29 -17.13 -2.85
C ILE A 243 -4.38 -18.00 -3.46
N LYS A 244 -5.65 -17.79 -3.10
CA LYS A 244 -6.80 -18.55 -3.64
C LYS A 244 -6.90 -18.39 -5.16
N LYS A 245 -6.82 -17.15 -5.65
CA LYS A 245 -7.00 -16.84 -7.05
C LYS A 245 -5.91 -17.42 -7.94
N HIS A 246 -4.66 -17.24 -7.52
CA HIS A 246 -3.50 -17.65 -8.33
C HIS A 246 -2.93 -19.01 -7.94
N ARG A 247 -3.53 -19.71 -6.97
CA ARG A 247 -3.07 -21.00 -6.43
C ARG A 247 -1.58 -20.96 -6.05
N LEU A 248 -1.15 -19.82 -5.49
CA LEU A 248 0.26 -19.63 -5.11
C LEU A 248 0.49 -20.10 -3.68
N PHE A 249 1.56 -20.84 -3.49
CA PHE A 249 2.07 -21.14 -2.16
C PHE A 249 3.24 -20.21 -1.83
N LYS A 250 3.02 -19.29 -0.87
CA LYS A 250 4.07 -18.41 -0.31
C LYS A 250 4.21 -18.71 1.17
N ILE A 251 5.38 -19.12 1.62
CA ILE A 251 5.60 -19.51 3.04
C ILE A 251 5.44 -18.34 4.00
N LYS A 252 5.94 -17.16 3.64
CA LYS A 252 5.95 -15.98 4.54
C LYS A 252 4.58 -15.66 5.19
N PRO A 253 3.45 -15.60 4.47
CA PRO A 253 2.14 -15.35 5.08
C PRO A 253 1.74 -16.37 6.14
N PHE A 254 2.16 -17.63 6.00
CA PHE A 254 1.81 -18.70 6.93
C PHE A 254 2.55 -18.63 8.26
N ILE A 255 3.61 -17.81 8.40
CA ILE A 255 4.30 -17.59 9.68
C ILE A 255 3.31 -17.09 10.73
N SER A 256 2.40 -16.21 10.36
CA SER A 256 1.37 -15.68 11.27
C SER A 256 0.38 -16.76 11.74
N LEU A 257 0.00 -17.69 10.85
CA LEU A 257 -0.84 -18.83 11.21
C LEU A 257 -0.11 -19.82 12.14
N ILE A 258 1.17 -20.11 11.82
CA ILE A 258 2.02 -20.97 12.67
C ILE A 258 2.14 -20.37 14.08
N PHE A 259 2.39 -19.06 14.17
CA PHE A 259 2.45 -18.35 15.44
C PHE A 259 1.14 -18.47 16.21
N LEU A 260 -0.01 -18.25 15.57
CA LEU A 260 -1.32 -18.35 16.21
C LEU A 260 -1.59 -19.77 16.72
N ILE A 261 -1.32 -20.79 15.90
CA ILE A 261 -1.44 -22.21 16.27
C ILE A 261 -0.53 -22.54 17.47
N TYR A 262 0.73 -22.07 17.42
CA TYR A 262 1.68 -22.26 18.51
C TYR A 262 1.17 -21.67 19.82
N ILE A 263 0.64 -20.44 19.82
CA ILE A 263 0.09 -19.80 21.01
C ILE A 263 -1.13 -20.57 21.57
N ILE A 264 -2.04 -21.02 20.69
CA ILE A 264 -3.21 -21.82 21.09
C ILE A 264 -2.79 -23.15 21.73
N LEU A 265 -1.78 -23.80 21.16
CA LEU A 265 -1.31 -25.12 21.63
C LEU A 265 -0.24 -25.03 22.73
N LEU A 266 0.18 -23.83 23.13
CA LEU A 266 1.29 -23.65 24.08
C LEU A 266 1.08 -24.41 25.38
N VAL A 267 -0.11 -24.28 26.00
CA VAL A 267 -0.42 -24.94 27.29
C VAL A 267 -0.52 -26.46 27.13
N PRO A 268 -1.28 -27.04 26.18
CA PRO A 268 -1.29 -28.49 25.96
C PRO A 268 0.11 -29.05 25.65
N LEU A 269 0.88 -28.37 24.81
CA LEU A 269 2.23 -28.86 24.47
C LEU A 269 3.21 -28.73 25.65
N TYR A 270 3.06 -27.71 26.50
CA TYR A 270 3.87 -27.61 27.72
C TYR A 270 3.67 -28.79 28.65
N LEU A 271 2.44 -29.30 28.78
CA LEU A 271 2.11 -30.47 29.59
C LEU A 271 2.71 -31.78 29.05
N ILE A 272 2.99 -31.84 27.75
CA ILE A 272 3.55 -33.03 27.06
C ILE A 272 5.08 -32.96 26.97
N VAL A 273 5.63 -31.82 26.52
CA VAL A 273 7.06 -31.66 26.18
C VAL A 273 7.83 -30.90 27.26
N GLY A 274 7.12 -30.30 28.22
CA GLY A 274 7.70 -29.49 29.29
C GLY A 274 8.25 -28.14 28.77
N TRP A 275 9.25 -27.63 29.46
CA TRP A 275 9.80 -26.29 29.24
C TRP A 275 10.41 -26.08 27.82
N LEU A 276 10.77 -27.15 27.12
CA LEU A 276 11.36 -27.08 25.76
C LEU A 276 10.45 -26.34 24.77
N ILE A 277 9.11 -26.42 24.98
CA ILE A 277 8.14 -25.71 24.14
C ILE A 277 8.24 -24.18 24.28
N LEU A 278 8.87 -23.68 25.33
CA LEU A 278 9.05 -22.25 25.54
C LEU A 278 10.21 -21.66 24.74
N ILE A 279 11.08 -22.49 24.17
CA ILE A 279 12.24 -22.03 23.37
C ILE A 279 11.81 -21.13 22.22
N PRO A 280 10.80 -21.46 21.38
CA PRO A 280 10.35 -20.56 20.31
C PRO A 280 9.83 -19.20 20.86
N LEU A 281 9.19 -19.19 22.02
CA LEU A 281 8.71 -17.97 22.67
C LEU A 281 9.87 -17.07 23.10
N VAL A 282 10.92 -17.66 23.68
CA VAL A 282 12.14 -16.91 24.05
C VAL A 282 12.80 -16.32 22.79
N LEU A 283 12.94 -17.10 21.71
CA LEU A 283 13.47 -16.62 20.44
C LEU A 283 12.59 -15.49 19.84
N TYR A 284 11.28 -15.60 19.98
CA TYR A 284 10.35 -14.55 19.55
C TYR A 284 10.53 -13.24 20.33
N PHE A 285 10.74 -13.32 21.64
CA PHE A 285 11.04 -12.13 22.45
C PHE A 285 12.39 -11.53 22.14
N LEU A 286 13.41 -12.34 21.85
CA LEU A 286 14.72 -11.84 21.36
C LEU A 286 14.56 -11.13 20.02
N PHE A 287 13.77 -11.68 19.11
CA PHE A 287 13.45 -11.03 17.84
C PHE A 287 12.71 -9.71 18.05
N ALA A 288 11.72 -9.66 18.95
CA ALA A 288 11.04 -8.42 19.35
C ALA A 288 12.01 -7.38 19.94
N ALA A 289 13.00 -7.82 20.73
CA ALA A 289 14.03 -6.95 21.29
C ALA A 289 14.94 -6.36 20.20
N MET A 290 15.25 -7.10 19.15
CA MET A 290 15.99 -6.56 18.00
C MET A 290 15.21 -5.47 17.28
N ILE A 291 13.91 -5.68 17.05
CA ILE A 291 13.02 -4.67 16.46
C ILE A 291 12.92 -3.45 17.39
N PHE A 292 12.75 -3.67 18.69
CA PHE A 292 12.73 -2.60 19.70
C PHE A 292 13.99 -1.73 19.63
N ALA A 293 15.18 -2.37 19.55
CA ALA A 293 16.44 -1.65 19.43
C ALA A 293 16.54 -0.81 18.14
N GLU A 294 16.02 -1.33 17.01
CA GLU A 294 15.89 -0.56 15.76
C GLU A 294 15.00 0.67 15.96
N ILE A 295 13.80 0.47 16.52
CA ILE A 295 12.79 1.53 16.67
C ILE A 295 13.21 2.60 17.67
N VAL A 296 13.80 2.20 18.82
CA VAL A 296 14.31 3.13 19.82
C VAL A 296 15.40 4.05 19.22
N ARG A 297 16.30 3.50 18.39
CA ARG A 297 17.34 4.30 17.74
C ARG A 297 16.76 5.34 16.78
N LYS A 298 15.66 5.00 16.09
CA LYS A 298 14.97 5.88 15.13
C LYS A 298 14.10 6.94 15.82
N THR A 299 13.35 6.55 16.84
CA THR A 299 12.29 7.37 17.43
C THR A 299 12.70 8.07 18.73
N LYS A 300 13.70 7.55 19.42
CA LYS A 300 14.27 8.08 20.69
C LYS A 300 13.18 8.32 21.77
N THR A 301 12.19 7.43 21.87
CA THR A 301 11.09 7.56 22.81
C THR A 301 10.84 6.26 23.56
N SER A 302 10.35 6.35 24.82
CA SER A 302 9.94 5.19 25.63
C SER A 302 8.71 4.47 25.06
N TYR A 303 7.90 5.15 24.25
CA TYR A 303 6.79 4.51 23.52
C TYR A 303 7.24 3.38 22.59
N SER A 304 8.53 3.27 22.28
CA SER A 304 9.09 2.12 21.54
C SER A 304 8.81 0.77 22.20
N LEU A 305 8.52 0.73 23.52
CA LEU A 305 8.05 -0.46 24.22
C LEU A 305 6.76 -1.05 23.58
N LEU A 306 5.98 -0.25 22.85
CA LEU A 306 4.84 -0.73 22.07
C LEU A 306 5.21 -1.84 21.06
N VAL A 307 6.48 -1.96 20.67
CA VAL A 307 6.96 -3.03 19.78
C VAL A 307 6.58 -4.41 20.31
N PHE A 308 6.70 -4.63 21.64
CA PHE A 308 6.36 -5.91 22.28
C PHE A 308 4.85 -6.22 22.22
N LEU A 309 4.01 -5.21 21.99
CA LEU A 309 2.57 -5.35 21.78
C LEU A 309 2.24 -5.43 20.29
N LEU A 310 2.87 -4.60 19.47
CA LEU A 310 2.59 -4.51 18.02
C LEU A 310 2.94 -5.80 17.30
N LEU A 311 4.06 -6.45 17.65
CA LEU A 311 4.51 -7.65 16.96
C LEU A 311 3.52 -8.83 17.11
N PRO A 312 3.04 -9.20 18.33
CA PRO A 312 1.99 -10.22 18.45
C PRO A 312 0.66 -9.79 17.84
N ILE A 313 0.25 -8.52 17.95
CA ILE A 313 -0.95 -8.01 17.29
C ILE A 313 -0.85 -8.17 15.78
N GLN A 314 0.30 -7.88 15.17
CA GLN A 314 0.54 -8.08 13.74
C GLN A 314 0.24 -9.54 13.34
N HIS A 315 0.85 -10.51 14.03
CA HIS A 315 0.67 -11.91 13.67
C HIS A 315 -0.75 -12.41 13.93
N ILE A 316 -1.34 -12.08 15.08
CA ILE A 316 -2.70 -12.53 15.43
C ILE A 316 -3.74 -11.93 14.47
N SER A 317 -3.68 -10.61 14.23
CA SER A 317 -4.63 -9.93 13.35
C SER A 317 -4.50 -10.39 11.89
N TYR A 318 -3.26 -10.57 11.42
CA TYR A 318 -3.00 -11.08 10.08
C TYR A 318 -3.51 -12.52 9.90
N ALA A 319 -3.21 -13.41 10.85
CA ALA A 319 -3.71 -14.79 10.84
C ALA A 319 -5.24 -14.83 10.90
N TYR A 320 -5.86 -14.00 11.74
CA TYR A 320 -7.32 -13.87 11.80
C TYR A 320 -7.90 -13.45 10.43
N GLY A 321 -7.29 -12.46 9.78
CA GLY A 321 -7.70 -12.05 8.43
C GLY A 321 -7.60 -13.17 7.40
N MET A 322 -6.52 -13.98 7.46
CA MET A 322 -6.36 -15.16 6.60
C MET A 322 -7.46 -16.19 6.83
N ILE A 323 -7.71 -16.57 8.09
CA ILE A 323 -8.73 -17.55 8.48
C ILE A 323 -10.12 -17.05 8.07
N TYR A 324 -10.42 -15.80 8.39
CA TYR A 324 -11.71 -15.18 8.03
C TYR A 324 -11.96 -15.25 6.52
N ASN A 325 -10.98 -14.85 5.72
CA ASN A 325 -11.10 -14.91 4.27
C ASN A 325 -11.24 -16.36 3.78
N PHE A 326 -10.46 -17.27 4.33
CA PHE A 326 -10.50 -18.67 3.91
C PHE A 326 -11.87 -19.30 4.14
N LEU A 327 -12.49 -19.02 5.29
CA LEU A 327 -13.75 -19.63 5.70
C LEU A 327 -14.99 -18.91 5.16
N PHE A 328 -14.98 -17.58 5.12
CA PHE A 328 -16.19 -16.78 4.93
C PHE A 328 -16.22 -15.95 3.64
N VAL A 329 -15.07 -15.66 3.03
CA VAL A 329 -15.03 -14.88 1.79
C VAL A 329 -15.00 -15.82 0.60
N ARG A 330 -16.11 -15.90 -0.11
CA ARG A 330 -16.18 -16.61 -1.40
C ARG A 330 -15.53 -15.75 -2.48
N PRO A 331 -14.80 -16.36 -3.45
CA PRO A 331 -14.39 -15.63 -4.63
C PRO A 331 -15.61 -15.04 -5.30
N VAL A 332 -15.63 -13.74 -5.53
CA VAL A 332 -16.70 -13.12 -6.32
C VAL A 332 -16.46 -13.53 -7.77
N HIS A 333 -17.15 -14.57 -8.24
CA HIS A 333 -17.25 -14.87 -9.66
C HIS A 333 -18.17 -13.82 -10.26
N ARG A 334 -17.60 -12.77 -10.84
CA ARG A 334 -18.36 -11.93 -11.78
C ARG A 334 -18.44 -12.69 -13.09
N ASN A 335 -19.63 -13.12 -13.47
CA ASN A 335 -19.88 -13.57 -14.83
C ASN A 335 -19.54 -12.39 -15.76
N ASN A 336 -18.55 -12.58 -16.61
CA ASN A 336 -18.30 -11.66 -17.72
C ASN A 336 -19.55 -11.73 -18.62
N THR A 337 -20.45 -10.78 -18.44
CA THR A 337 -21.51 -10.47 -19.43
C THR A 337 -21.02 -9.32 -20.29
#